data_e8019ea0390bc4b8d16f71c48233ae8f
#
_entry.id   e8019ea0390bc4b8d16f71c48233ae8f
#
_cell.length_a   1.000
_cell.length_b   1.000
_cell.length_c   1.000
_cell.angle_alpha   90.00
_cell.angle_beta   90.00
_cell.angle_gamma   90.00
#
_symmetry.space_group_name_H-M   'P 1'
#
loop_
_entity.id
_entity.type
_entity.pdbx_description
1 polymer ?
#
loop_
_entity_poly.entity_id
_entity_poly.type
_entity_poly.pdbx_seq_one_letter_code
_entity_poly.pdbx_strand_id
1 'polypeptide(L)'
;MQIRNTMLLVSALMVPGLAFAEAGDWVVRARAVNVSPNEDSKLGDYTNSLLGAGAGAKLEVSDKVIPELDISYYVTKNIALELVLALGTRHNVGIKGANGVANEDLGSVNLLPPTLTAQWHFRPDQTFDPYVGAGVNYTRFMDNGLHSDQLNQDIRVERNSWGPALQAGFDYNLPDGWLINADIKYLWIDTDVRLKNGTKIDSLDINPWVVGFGFGKRF
;
A
#
# COMPACT_ATOMS: atom_id res chain seq x y z
N MET A 1 46.56 24.93 -52.24
CA MET A 1 46.07 25.62 -51.04
C MET A 1 45.04 24.68 -50.38
N GLN A 2 45.51 23.86 -49.42
CA GLN A 2 44.64 22.90 -48.73
C GLN A 2 44.22 23.47 -47.37
N ILE A 3 42.93 23.67 -47.21
CA ILE A 3 42.36 24.09 -45.94
C ILE A 3 42.11 22.84 -45.09
N ARG A 4 42.92 22.65 -44.05
CA ARG A 4 42.72 21.59 -43.05
C ARG A 4 41.64 22.06 -42.07
N ASN A 5 40.45 21.49 -42.16
CA ASN A 5 39.42 21.61 -41.16
C ASN A 5 39.83 20.86 -39.90
N THR A 6 40.23 21.59 -38.86
CA THR A 6 40.43 21.05 -37.51
C THR A 6 39.09 21.01 -36.80
N MET A 7 38.53 19.80 -36.72
CA MET A 7 37.30 19.56 -35.95
C MET A 7 37.69 19.48 -34.48
N LEU A 8 37.38 20.52 -33.70
CA LEU A 8 37.49 20.51 -32.24
C LEU A 8 36.36 19.65 -31.69
N LEU A 9 36.69 18.44 -31.23
CA LEU A 9 35.81 17.66 -30.36
C LEU A 9 35.80 18.31 -28.96
N VAL A 10 34.75 19.04 -28.66
CA VAL A 10 34.45 19.43 -27.28
C VAL A 10 33.83 18.23 -26.61
N SER A 11 34.64 17.44 -25.90
CA SER A 11 34.16 16.43 -24.95
C SER A 11 33.65 17.17 -23.74
N ALA A 12 32.32 17.34 -23.65
CA ALA A 12 31.65 17.75 -22.44
C ALA A 12 31.87 16.64 -21.39
N LEU A 13 32.75 16.88 -20.43
CA LEU A 13 32.84 16.13 -19.20
C LEU A 13 31.51 16.33 -18.47
N MET A 14 30.58 15.38 -18.62
CA MET A 14 29.43 15.28 -17.74
C MET A 14 29.95 14.92 -16.35
N VAL A 15 30.06 15.91 -15.49
CA VAL A 15 30.20 15.69 -14.06
C VAL A 15 28.87 15.08 -13.61
N PRO A 16 28.85 13.87 -13.03
CA PRO A 16 27.63 13.31 -12.48
C PRO A 16 27.15 14.25 -11.36
N GLY A 17 26.18 15.09 -11.65
CA GLY A 17 25.52 15.95 -10.68
C GLY A 17 24.50 15.14 -9.90
N LEU A 18 24.39 15.37 -8.59
CA LEU A 18 23.22 14.94 -7.85
C LEU A 18 22.00 15.61 -8.49
N ALA A 19 21.05 14.83 -8.98
CA ALA A 19 19.80 15.35 -9.48
C ALA A 19 18.92 15.69 -8.27
N PHE A 20 18.77 16.99 -7.99
CA PHE A 20 17.87 17.48 -6.94
C PHE A 20 16.45 17.61 -7.46
N ALA A 21 15.45 17.55 -6.56
CA ALA A 21 14.06 17.68 -6.94
C ALA A 21 13.74 19.11 -7.40
N GLU A 22 13.14 19.20 -8.58
CA GLU A 22 12.59 20.45 -9.12
C GLU A 22 11.09 20.30 -9.39
N ALA A 23 10.39 21.44 -9.53
CA ALA A 23 9.00 21.40 -9.95
C ALA A 23 8.90 20.90 -11.39
N GLY A 24 8.04 19.91 -11.61
CA GLY A 24 7.89 19.22 -12.90
C GLY A 24 8.57 17.87 -12.97
N ASP A 25 9.40 17.51 -12.01
CA ASP A 25 10.06 16.20 -11.97
C ASP A 25 9.08 15.07 -11.74
N TRP A 26 9.38 13.95 -12.37
CA TRP A 26 8.74 12.66 -12.13
C TRP A 26 9.69 11.72 -11.40
N VAL A 27 9.17 11.01 -10.42
CA VAL A 27 9.91 9.93 -9.75
C VAL A 27 9.10 8.67 -9.85
N VAL A 28 9.73 7.60 -10.34
CA VAL A 28 9.14 6.26 -10.36
C VAL A 28 9.93 5.38 -9.40
N ARG A 29 9.23 4.70 -8.48
CA ARG A 29 9.81 3.80 -7.50
C ARG A 29 9.23 2.40 -7.65
N ALA A 30 10.08 1.38 -7.51
CA ALA A 30 9.70 -0.02 -7.37
C ALA A 30 10.13 -0.49 -5.98
N ARG A 31 9.18 -0.96 -5.19
CA ARG A 31 9.38 -1.38 -3.80
C ARG A 31 8.91 -2.81 -3.57
N ALA A 32 9.54 -3.48 -2.61
CA ALA A 32 8.96 -4.63 -1.92
C ALA A 32 8.37 -4.11 -0.61
N VAL A 33 7.09 -4.36 -0.39
CA VAL A 33 6.39 -3.87 0.79
C VAL A 33 5.82 -5.02 1.60
N ASN A 34 5.98 -4.96 2.91
CA ASN A 34 5.28 -5.84 3.85
C ASN A 34 3.98 -5.17 4.27
N VAL A 35 2.87 -5.83 4.00
CA VAL A 35 1.52 -5.42 4.42
C VAL A 35 1.18 -6.21 5.67
N SER A 36 1.06 -5.52 6.79
CA SER A 36 0.68 -6.10 8.09
C SER A 36 -0.67 -5.53 8.52
N PRO A 37 -1.76 -6.26 8.34
CA PRO A 37 -3.07 -5.89 8.84
C PRO A 37 -3.05 -5.70 10.36
N ASN A 38 -3.85 -4.75 10.84
CA ASN A 38 -4.08 -4.49 12.25
C ASN A 38 -5.60 -4.56 12.49
N GLU A 39 -6.11 -5.78 12.39
CA GLU A 39 -7.53 -6.03 12.30
C GLU A 39 -8.28 -5.77 13.61
N ASP A 40 -9.43 -5.12 13.51
CA ASP A 40 -10.48 -5.14 14.53
C ASP A 40 -11.75 -5.75 13.92
N SER A 41 -12.14 -6.91 14.47
CA SER A 41 -13.26 -7.73 14.01
C SER A 41 -14.35 -7.79 15.08
N LYS A 42 -15.58 -7.56 14.66
CA LYS A 42 -16.78 -7.68 15.50
C LYS A 42 -17.52 -9.02 15.34
N LEU A 43 -16.88 -10.01 14.72
CA LEU A 43 -17.46 -11.34 14.53
C LEU A 43 -17.86 -11.97 15.88
N GLY A 44 -17.15 -11.64 16.97
CA GLY A 44 -17.47 -12.08 18.33
C GLY A 44 -18.87 -11.68 18.78
N ASP A 45 -19.35 -10.51 18.42
CA ASP A 45 -20.70 -10.05 18.77
C ASP A 45 -21.77 -10.88 18.07
N TYR A 46 -21.53 -11.22 16.78
CA TYR A 46 -22.44 -12.05 16.01
C TYR A 46 -22.44 -13.49 16.52
N THR A 47 -21.28 -14.10 16.77
CA THR A 47 -21.18 -15.47 17.28
C THR A 47 -21.75 -15.60 18.69
N ASN A 48 -21.58 -14.59 19.55
CA ASN A 48 -22.21 -14.53 20.87
C ASN A 48 -23.74 -14.52 20.79
N SER A 49 -24.31 -13.86 19.78
CA SER A 49 -25.76 -13.84 19.57
C SER A 49 -26.33 -15.20 19.16
N LEU A 50 -25.53 -16.03 18.49
CA LEU A 50 -25.95 -17.34 18.00
C LEU A 50 -25.68 -18.48 18.99
N LEU A 51 -24.52 -18.45 19.66
CA LEU A 51 -23.98 -19.56 20.44
C LEU A 51 -23.95 -19.28 21.95
N GLY A 52 -24.34 -18.06 22.36
CA GLY A 52 -24.27 -17.62 23.74
C GLY A 52 -22.96 -16.91 24.09
N ALA A 53 -22.92 -16.34 25.29
CA ALA A 53 -21.80 -15.49 25.72
C ALA A 53 -20.46 -16.25 25.73
N GLY A 54 -19.45 -15.60 25.22
CA GLY A 54 -18.05 -16.07 25.25
C GLY A 54 -17.50 -16.67 23.96
N ALA A 55 -18.28 -16.68 22.87
CA ALA A 55 -17.82 -17.20 21.59
C ALA A 55 -16.87 -16.23 20.82
N GLY A 56 -16.06 -15.48 21.44
CA GLY A 56 -15.22 -14.36 20.94
C GLY A 56 -14.38 -14.61 19.68
N ALA A 57 -14.97 -15.15 18.62
CA ALA A 57 -14.34 -15.39 17.33
C ALA A 57 -13.96 -14.06 16.63
N LYS A 58 -12.86 -14.09 15.86
CA LYS A 58 -12.36 -12.93 15.10
C LYS A 58 -12.05 -13.32 13.66
N LEU A 59 -12.19 -12.40 12.74
CA LEU A 59 -11.60 -12.54 11.41
C LEU A 59 -10.13 -12.14 11.48
N GLU A 60 -9.29 -12.88 10.79
CA GLU A 60 -7.86 -12.61 10.63
C GLU A 60 -7.52 -12.51 9.13
N VAL A 61 -6.61 -11.60 8.81
CA VAL A 61 -6.07 -11.40 7.47
C VAL A 61 -4.56 -11.57 7.52
N SER A 62 -3.99 -12.36 6.61
CA SER A 62 -2.57 -12.68 6.64
C SER A 62 -1.67 -11.52 6.24
N ASP A 63 -0.52 -11.39 6.92
CA ASP A 63 0.61 -10.57 6.47
C ASP A 63 1.12 -11.03 5.12
N LYS A 64 1.60 -10.08 4.31
CA LYS A 64 2.16 -10.41 3.00
C LYS A 64 3.19 -9.43 2.51
N VAL A 65 4.24 -9.96 1.88
CA VAL A 65 5.18 -9.15 1.09
C VAL A 65 4.73 -9.14 -0.36
N ILE A 66 4.58 -7.94 -0.92
CA ILE A 66 4.11 -7.72 -2.29
C ILE A 66 4.96 -6.67 -3.02
N PRO A 67 5.03 -6.71 -4.35
CA PRO A 67 5.61 -5.63 -5.14
C PRO A 67 4.67 -4.43 -5.20
N GLU A 68 5.26 -3.24 -5.12
CA GLU A 68 4.58 -1.94 -5.21
C GLU A 68 5.28 -1.07 -6.24
N LEU A 69 4.50 -0.35 -7.04
CA LEU A 69 4.98 0.65 -7.99
C LEU A 69 4.41 2.01 -7.58
N ASP A 70 5.29 3.00 -7.48
CA ASP A 70 4.91 4.35 -7.12
C ASP A 70 5.34 5.34 -8.18
N ILE A 71 4.46 6.28 -8.47
CA ILE A 71 4.70 7.36 -9.42
C ILE A 71 4.42 8.67 -8.70
N SER A 72 5.47 9.48 -8.52
CA SER A 72 5.38 10.81 -7.89
C SER A 72 5.63 11.89 -8.92
N TYR A 73 4.84 12.97 -8.85
CA TYR A 73 5.02 14.19 -9.62
C TYR A 73 5.25 15.36 -8.67
N TYR A 74 6.36 16.07 -8.83
CA TYR A 74 6.71 17.22 -8.02
C TYR A 74 5.98 18.48 -8.54
N VAL A 75 4.92 18.88 -7.84
CA VAL A 75 4.17 20.11 -8.13
C VAL A 75 5.00 21.34 -7.80
N THR A 76 5.78 21.24 -6.75
CA THR A 76 6.81 22.20 -6.35
C THR A 76 8.04 21.43 -5.93
N LYS A 77 9.15 22.10 -5.67
CA LYS A 77 10.36 21.48 -5.15
C LYS A 77 10.13 20.61 -3.90
N ASN A 78 9.22 21.03 -3.02
CA ASN A 78 8.96 20.37 -1.74
C ASN A 78 7.65 19.56 -1.70
N ILE A 79 6.77 19.73 -2.69
CA ILE A 79 5.46 19.07 -2.71
C ILE A 79 5.39 18.11 -3.89
N ALA A 80 5.18 16.85 -3.62
CA ALA A 80 4.91 15.82 -4.62
C ALA A 80 3.52 15.20 -4.42
N LEU A 81 2.89 14.83 -5.53
CA LEU A 81 1.71 13.96 -5.56
C LEU A 81 2.17 12.56 -5.95
N GLU A 82 1.89 11.57 -5.11
CA GLU A 82 2.26 10.18 -5.37
C GLU A 82 1.03 9.31 -5.58
N LEU A 83 1.04 8.55 -6.66
CA LEU A 83 0.12 7.45 -6.92
C LEU A 83 0.83 6.13 -6.60
N VAL A 84 0.27 5.39 -5.65
CA VAL A 84 0.75 4.07 -5.21
C VAL A 84 -0.11 2.98 -5.84
N LEU A 85 0.54 2.01 -6.46
CA LEU A 85 -0.08 0.85 -7.11
C LEU A 85 0.54 -0.43 -6.57
N ALA A 86 -0.20 -1.17 -5.75
CA ALA A 86 0.23 -2.47 -5.24
C ALA A 86 -0.26 -3.60 -6.16
N LEU A 87 0.60 -4.57 -6.42
CA LEU A 87 0.34 -5.70 -7.32
C LEU A 87 0.30 -7.02 -6.54
N GLY A 88 -0.61 -7.91 -6.92
CA GLY A 88 -0.65 -9.26 -6.36
C GLY A 88 -1.12 -9.34 -4.89
N THR A 89 -2.02 -8.48 -4.50
CA THR A 89 -2.55 -8.33 -3.15
C THR A 89 -3.61 -9.40 -2.80
N ARG A 90 -3.25 -10.66 -2.91
CA ARG A 90 -4.12 -11.75 -2.47
C ARG A 90 -3.82 -12.09 -1.02
N HIS A 91 -4.77 -11.89 -0.12
CA HIS A 91 -4.66 -12.21 1.31
C HIS A 91 -5.57 -13.37 1.68
N ASN A 92 -5.08 -14.27 2.53
CA ASN A 92 -5.92 -15.30 3.12
C ASN A 92 -6.73 -14.69 4.26
N VAL A 93 -7.98 -15.11 4.35
CA VAL A 93 -8.93 -14.70 5.38
C VAL A 93 -9.36 -15.93 6.14
N GLY A 94 -9.30 -15.88 7.45
CA GLY A 94 -9.70 -16.97 8.32
C GLY A 94 -10.47 -16.50 9.53
N ILE A 95 -11.11 -17.44 10.21
CA ILE A 95 -11.71 -17.26 11.54
C ILE A 95 -10.71 -17.79 12.56
N LYS A 96 -10.32 -16.96 13.52
CA LYS A 96 -9.74 -17.40 14.77
C LYS A 96 -10.85 -17.61 15.75
N GLY A 97 -11.11 -18.87 16.04
CA GLY A 97 -12.17 -19.28 16.94
C GLY A 97 -11.82 -19.11 18.41
N ALA A 98 -12.85 -19.05 19.24
CA ALA A 98 -12.76 -19.11 20.69
C ALA A 98 -14.05 -19.73 21.27
N ASN A 99 -13.95 -20.41 22.42
CA ASN A 99 -15.07 -20.87 23.23
C ASN A 99 -16.16 -21.66 22.45
N GLY A 100 -15.76 -22.65 21.65
CA GLY A 100 -16.67 -23.52 20.90
C GLY A 100 -16.78 -23.16 19.40
N VAL A 101 -16.16 -22.08 18.95
CA VAL A 101 -15.95 -21.80 17.53
C VAL A 101 -14.55 -22.26 17.16
N ALA A 102 -14.43 -23.15 16.16
CA ALA A 102 -13.14 -23.63 15.69
C ALA A 102 -12.44 -22.60 14.77
N ASN A 103 -11.12 -22.72 14.65
CA ASN A 103 -10.39 -22.00 13.61
C ASN A 103 -10.81 -22.52 12.25
N GLU A 104 -10.94 -21.61 11.27
CA GLU A 104 -11.37 -21.97 9.93
C GLU A 104 -10.68 -21.07 8.90
N ASP A 105 -10.24 -21.66 7.79
CA ASP A 105 -9.79 -20.93 6.60
C ASP A 105 -11.01 -20.67 5.69
N LEU A 106 -11.37 -19.42 5.49
CA LEU A 106 -12.50 -19.00 4.66
C LEU A 106 -12.13 -18.87 3.19
N GLY A 107 -10.83 -18.90 2.88
CA GLY A 107 -10.31 -18.67 1.54
C GLY A 107 -9.48 -17.40 1.42
N SER A 108 -9.50 -16.78 0.25
CA SER A 108 -8.66 -15.61 -0.01
C SER A 108 -9.38 -14.53 -0.80
N VAL A 109 -8.96 -13.29 -0.56
CA VAL A 109 -9.50 -12.09 -1.22
C VAL A 109 -8.38 -11.39 -1.97
N ASN A 110 -8.63 -11.00 -3.22
CA ASN A 110 -7.75 -10.15 -3.99
C ASN A 110 -8.15 -8.69 -3.78
N LEU A 111 -7.18 -7.84 -3.46
CA LEU A 111 -7.37 -6.41 -3.25
C LEU A 111 -6.66 -5.62 -4.34
N LEU A 112 -7.20 -4.47 -4.69
CA LEU A 112 -6.52 -3.45 -5.48
C LEU A 112 -6.66 -2.13 -4.71
N PRO A 113 -5.63 -1.72 -3.93
CA PRO A 113 -5.67 -0.53 -3.08
C PRO A 113 -4.89 0.66 -3.67
N PRO A 114 -5.27 1.26 -4.83
CA PRO A 114 -4.63 2.48 -5.26
C PRO A 114 -4.75 3.55 -4.16
N THR A 115 -3.63 4.22 -3.90
CA THR A 115 -3.54 5.28 -2.90
C THR A 115 -2.95 6.53 -3.54
N LEU A 116 -3.58 7.66 -3.32
CA LEU A 116 -3.09 8.96 -3.76
C LEU A 116 -2.71 9.78 -2.54
N THR A 117 -1.45 10.21 -2.46
CA THR A 117 -0.92 11.03 -1.37
C THR A 117 -0.33 12.34 -1.87
N ALA A 118 -0.42 13.37 -1.06
CA ALA A 118 0.40 14.58 -1.18
C ALA A 118 1.52 14.47 -0.14
N GLN A 119 2.76 14.58 -0.62
CA GLN A 119 3.97 14.48 0.17
C GLN A 119 4.62 15.84 0.36
N TRP A 120 5.16 16.08 1.55
CA TRP A 120 6.05 17.20 1.83
C TRP A 120 7.47 16.66 2.05
N HIS A 121 8.39 17.02 1.15
CA HIS A 121 9.80 16.73 1.20
C HIS A 121 10.55 17.85 1.95
N PHE A 122 11.27 17.48 3.01
CA PHE A 122 11.93 18.45 3.88
C PHE A 122 13.27 18.93 3.32
N ARG A 123 13.97 18.08 2.58
CA ARG A 123 15.33 18.33 2.09
C ARG A 123 15.54 17.85 0.65
N PRO A 124 14.70 18.30 -0.31
CA PRO A 124 14.72 17.77 -1.67
C PRO A 124 16.03 18.01 -2.43
N ASP A 125 16.88 18.91 -1.93
CA ASP A 125 18.22 19.22 -2.49
C ASP A 125 19.36 18.48 -1.79
N GLN A 126 19.06 17.55 -0.91
CA GLN A 126 20.09 16.82 -0.17
C GLN A 126 20.08 15.36 -0.53
N THR A 127 21.22 14.69 -0.25
CA THR A 127 21.35 13.25 -0.42
C THR A 127 20.31 12.50 0.42
N PHE A 128 20.02 12.96 1.64
CA PHE A 128 18.98 12.39 2.50
C PHE A 128 17.79 13.34 2.57
N ASP A 129 16.68 12.93 1.98
CA ASP A 129 15.45 13.69 1.87
C ASP A 129 14.29 12.97 2.56
N PRO A 130 14.04 13.26 3.85
CA PRO A 130 12.88 12.73 4.55
C PRO A 130 11.61 13.43 4.07
N TYR A 131 10.48 12.70 4.11
CA TYR A 131 9.19 13.25 3.76
C TYR A 131 8.06 12.68 4.65
N VAL A 132 6.96 13.40 4.68
CA VAL A 132 5.68 12.97 5.23
C VAL A 132 4.60 13.18 4.20
N GLY A 133 3.55 12.38 4.25
CA GLY A 133 2.45 12.48 3.31
C GLY A 133 1.11 12.14 3.94
N ALA A 134 0.06 12.68 3.35
CA ALA A 134 -1.31 12.36 3.67
C ALA A 134 -2.14 12.27 2.39
N GLY A 135 -3.18 11.43 2.39
CA GLY A 135 -3.96 11.21 1.19
C GLY A 135 -5.18 10.34 1.40
N VAL A 136 -5.62 9.74 0.31
CA VAL A 136 -6.79 8.87 0.28
C VAL A 136 -6.44 7.53 -0.34
N ASN A 137 -6.93 6.48 0.28
CA ASN A 137 -6.90 5.13 -0.25
C ASN A 137 -8.28 4.76 -0.79
N TYR A 138 -8.31 4.12 -1.95
CA TYR A 138 -9.48 3.43 -2.48
C TYR A 138 -9.14 1.96 -2.63
N THR A 139 -9.75 1.10 -1.82
CA THR A 139 -9.56 -0.35 -1.92
C THR A 139 -10.72 -0.99 -2.62
N ARG A 140 -10.43 -1.73 -3.71
CA ARG A 140 -11.40 -2.57 -4.39
C ARG A 140 -11.12 -4.04 -4.11
N PHE A 141 -12.11 -4.73 -3.56
CA PHE A 141 -12.10 -6.18 -3.35
C PHE A 141 -12.55 -6.85 -4.65
N MET A 142 -11.61 -7.43 -5.38
CA MET A 142 -11.84 -8.02 -6.71
C MET A 142 -12.51 -9.39 -6.63
N ASP A 143 -12.06 -10.20 -5.66
CA ASP A 143 -12.56 -11.53 -5.35
C ASP A 143 -13.12 -11.48 -3.93
N ASN A 144 -14.41 -11.70 -3.78
CA ASN A 144 -15.11 -11.52 -2.52
C ASN A 144 -15.93 -12.75 -2.10
N GLY A 145 -15.66 -13.90 -2.72
CA GLY A 145 -16.30 -15.17 -2.41
C GLY A 145 -15.48 -15.96 -1.38
N LEU A 146 -15.90 -15.91 -0.13
CA LEU A 146 -15.41 -16.72 0.96
C LEU A 146 -16.46 -17.78 1.31
N HIS A 147 -16.04 -18.90 1.89
CA HIS A 147 -16.96 -19.96 2.31
C HIS A 147 -16.62 -20.40 3.74
N SER A 148 -17.64 -20.58 4.56
CA SER A 148 -17.51 -21.20 5.87
C SER A 148 -18.10 -22.59 5.84
N ASP A 149 -17.25 -23.60 6.04
CA ASP A 149 -17.67 -24.99 6.17
C ASP A 149 -18.47 -25.22 7.46
N GLN A 150 -18.09 -24.53 8.55
CA GLN A 150 -18.78 -24.62 9.84
C GLN A 150 -20.23 -24.13 9.75
N LEU A 151 -20.47 -23.06 8.99
CA LEU A 151 -21.82 -22.52 8.80
C LEU A 151 -22.49 -23.11 7.55
N ASN A 152 -21.74 -23.79 6.69
CA ASN A 152 -22.15 -24.23 5.36
C ASN A 152 -22.78 -23.08 4.55
N GLN A 153 -22.11 -21.92 4.57
CA GLN A 153 -22.60 -20.68 3.94
C GLN A 153 -21.49 -19.92 3.22
N ASP A 154 -21.89 -19.34 2.10
CA ASP A 154 -21.06 -18.37 1.38
C ASP A 154 -21.06 -17.02 2.12
N ILE A 155 -19.87 -16.46 2.26
CA ILE A 155 -19.61 -15.16 2.86
C ILE A 155 -19.20 -14.18 1.76
N ARG A 156 -19.67 -12.96 1.85
CA ARG A 156 -19.34 -11.88 0.91
C ARG A 156 -18.74 -10.70 1.65
N VAL A 157 -17.70 -10.14 1.06
CA VAL A 157 -17.07 -8.90 1.50
C VAL A 157 -17.58 -7.75 0.64
N GLU A 158 -17.82 -6.58 1.22
CA GLU A 158 -18.18 -5.39 0.46
C GLU A 158 -17.06 -5.02 -0.50
N ARG A 159 -17.42 -4.57 -1.73
CA ARG A 159 -16.45 -4.48 -2.82
C ARG A 159 -15.56 -3.26 -2.79
N ASN A 160 -15.94 -2.22 -2.07
CA ASN A 160 -15.24 -0.94 -2.11
C ASN A 160 -15.09 -0.38 -0.70
N SER A 161 -13.89 0.13 -0.42
CA SER A 161 -13.58 0.87 0.79
C SER A 161 -12.86 2.16 0.43
N TRP A 162 -13.16 3.23 1.14
CA TRP A 162 -12.49 4.51 1.03
C TRP A 162 -12.02 4.93 2.40
N GLY A 163 -10.77 5.32 2.52
CA GLY A 163 -10.24 5.79 3.79
C GLY A 163 -9.07 6.75 3.60
N PRO A 164 -8.70 7.47 4.65
CA PRO A 164 -7.48 8.27 4.65
C PRO A 164 -6.24 7.38 4.61
N ALA A 165 -5.11 8.00 4.24
CA ALA A 165 -3.79 7.40 4.26
C ALA A 165 -2.81 8.38 4.89
N LEU A 166 -1.90 7.89 5.72
CA LEU A 166 -0.75 8.63 6.20
C LEU A 166 0.53 7.91 5.80
N GLN A 167 1.58 8.68 5.59
CA GLN A 167 2.85 8.19 5.07
C GLN A 167 4.02 8.96 5.70
N ALA A 168 5.11 8.26 5.94
CA ALA A 168 6.40 8.84 6.26
C ALA A 168 7.51 8.00 5.64
N GLY A 169 8.55 8.65 5.13
CA GLY A 169 9.63 7.95 4.48
C GLY A 169 10.83 8.85 4.20
N PHE A 170 11.77 8.30 3.45
CA PHE A 170 12.89 9.08 2.96
C PHE A 170 13.38 8.55 1.60
N ASP A 171 13.89 9.47 0.80
CA ASP A 171 14.69 9.18 -0.38
C ASP A 171 16.16 9.41 -0.06
N TYR A 172 17.02 8.46 -0.43
CA TYR A 172 18.47 8.62 -0.43
C TYR A 172 18.91 8.81 -1.88
N ASN A 173 19.14 10.07 -2.26
CA ASN A 173 19.47 10.47 -3.62
C ASN A 173 20.89 10.02 -4.00
N LEU A 174 21.01 9.32 -5.12
CA LEU A 174 22.22 8.82 -5.72
C LEU A 174 22.55 9.64 -7.00
N PRO A 175 23.76 9.49 -7.56
CA PRO A 175 24.07 10.10 -8.85
C PRO A 175 23.11 9.69 -9.97
N ASP A 176 23.01 10.51 -11.00
CA ASP A 176 22.22 10.27 -12.21
C ASP A 176 20.71 10.08 -11.99
N GLY A 177 20.17 10.66 -10.91
CA GLY A 177 18.74 10.63 -10.59
C GLY A 177 18.25 9.33 -9.97
N TRP A 178 19.12 8.37 -9.68
CA TRP A 178 18.75 7.18 -8.93
C TRP A 178 18.51 7.52 -7.46
N LEU A 179 17.71 6.73 -6.80
CA LEU A 179 17.46 6.85 -5.36
C LEU A 179 17.15 5.49 -4.73
N ILE A 180 17.44 5.40 -3.45
CA ILE A 180 16.97 4.34 -2.56
C ILE A 180 15.85 4.95 -1.71
N ASN A 181 14.77 4.21 -1.52
CA ASN A 181 13.62 4.66 -0.76
C ASN A 181 13.28 3.68 0.35
N ALA A 182 12.91 4.21 1.50
CA ALA A 182 12.23 3.47 2.56
C ALA A 182 11.01 4.27 3.02
N ASP A 183 9.93 3.57 3.31
CA ASP A 183 8.62 4.16 3.50
C ASP A 183 7.78 3.34 4.47
N ILE A 184 6.97 4.01 5.28
CA ILE A 184 5.93 3.42 6.11
C ILE A 184 4.62 4.15 5.86
N LYS A 185 3.54 3.40 5.63
CA LYS A 185 2.18 3.90 5.45
C LYS A 185 1.24 3.27 6.47
N TYR A 186 0.25 4.03 6.84
CA TYR A 186 -0.92 3.54 7.56
C TYR A 186 -2.16 3.87 6.74
N LEU A 187 -2.94 2.85 6.41
CA LEU A 187 -4.15 2.98 5.60
C LEU A 187 -5.36 2.68 6.47
N TRP A 188 -6.42 3.48 6.37
CA TRP A 188 -7.70 3.14 6.96
C TRP A 188 -8.53 2.41 5.90
N ILE A 189 -8.80 1.14 6.15
CA ILE A 189 -9.55 0.25 5.26
C ILE A 189 -10.54 -0.52 6.12
N ASP A 190 -11.82 -0.29 5.87
CA ASP A 190 -12.94 -1.01 6.51
C ASP A 190 -13.77 -1.75 5.47
N THR A 191 -14.43 -2.81 5.89
CA THR A 191 -15.34 -3.54 5.01
C THR A 191 -16.42 -4.29 5.79
N ASP A 192 -17.64 -4.29 5.23
CA ASP A 192 -18.73 -5.10 5.76
C ASP A 192 -18.62 -6.54 5.25
N VAL A 193 -18.76 -7.48 6.18
CA VAL A 193 -18.80 -8.91 5.90
C VAL A 193 -20.23 -9.41 6.11
N ARG A 194 -20.80 -10.08 5.08
CA ARG A 194 -22.20 -10.50 5.04
C ARG A 194 -22.31 -11.95 4.61
N LEU A 195 -23.32 -12.64 5.14
CA LEU A 195 -23.74 -13.92 4.57
C LEU A 195 -24.42 -13.72 3.21
N LYS A 196 -24.50 -14.77 2.43
CA LYS A 196 -25.17 -14.73 1.11
C LYS A 196 -26.63 -14.26 1.16
N ASN A 197 -27.31 -14.50 2.26
CA ASN A 197 -28.69 -14.03 2.50
C ASN A 197 -28.78 -12.53 2.82
N GLY A 198 -27.64 -11.80 2.89
CA GLY A 198 -27.56 -10.38 3.17
C GLY A 198 -27.36 -10.02 4.64
N THR A 199 -27.41 -10.98 5.56
CA THR A 199 -27.17 -10.72 7.00
C THR A 199 -25.74 -10.26 7.20
N LYS A 200 -25.55 -9.07 7.80
CA LYS A 200 -24.23 -8.59 8.22
C LYS A 200 -23.76 -9.37 9.43
N ILE A 201 -22.57 -9.94 9.35
CA ILE A 201 -21.96 -10.76 10.42
C ILE A 201 -20.75 -10.08 11.05
N ASP A 202 -20.12 -9.15 10.32
CA ASP A 202 -18.96 -8.41 10.80
C ASP A 202 -18.85 -7.02 10.14
N SER A 203 -18.14 -6.12 10.83
CA SER A 203 -17.59 -4.88 10.30
C SER A 203 -16.10 -4.96 10.56
N LEU A 204 -15.35 -5.37 9.56
CA LEU A 204 -13.91 -5.64 9.69
C LEU A 204 -13.11 -4.38 9.36
N ASP A 205 -12.41 -3.85 10.34
CA ASP A 205 -11.38 -2.84 10.15
C ASP A 205 -10.05 -3.54 9.91
N ILE A 206 -9.44 -3.36 8.72
CA ILE A 206 -8.19 -4.02 8.34
C ILE A 206 -6.99 -3.16 8.72
N ASN A 207 -7.08 -1.86 8.51
CA ASN A 207 -6.15 -0.80 8.90
C ASN A 207 -4.66 -1.19 8.87
N PRO A 208 -4.10 -1.59 7.72
CA PRO A 208 -2.77 -2.15 7.65
C PRO A 208 -1.66 -1.11 7.85
N TRP A 209 -0.58 -1.56 8.48
CA TRP A 209 0.72 -0.97 8.33
C TRP A 209 1.39 -1.54 7.07
N VAL A 210 1.95 -0.66 6.25
CA VAL A 210 2.67 -1.03 5.03
C VAL A 210 4.08 -0.47 5.13
N VAL A 211 5.08 -1.35 5.23
CA VAL A 211 6.49 -0.98 5.33
C VAL A 211 7.20 -1.41 4.06
N GLY A 212 7.80 -0.47 3.36
CA GLY A 212 8.42 -0.66 2.06
C GLY A 212 9.88 -0.25 1.99
N PHE A 213 10.59 -0.95 1.11
CA PHE A 213 11.95 -0.61 0.72
C PHE A 213 12.13 -0.87 -0.78
N GLY A 214 12.88 0.00 -1.46
CA GLY A 214 13.10 -0.16 -2.89
C GLY A 214 14.01 0.89 -3.51
N PHE A 215 13.91 0.95 -4.83
CA PHE A 215 14.70 1.85 -5.66
C PHE A 215 13.78 2.70 -6.51
N GLY A 216 14.26 3.87 -6.87
CA GLY A 216 13.56 4.76 -7.78
C GLY A 216 14.50 5.50 -8.71
N LYS A 217 13.87 6.16 -9.68
CA LYS A 217 14.55 7.07 -10.59
C LYS A 217 13.75 8.33 -10.79
N ARG A 218 14.44 9.44 -10.74
CA ARG A 218 13.94 10.78 -11.07
C ARG A 218 14.22 11.10 -12.53
N PHE A 219 13.26 11.75 -13.20
CA PHE A 219 13.29 12.17 -14.60
C PHE A 219 12.93 13.63 -14.74
#